data_e775509d5be17c2bb42475a31e573ed1
#
_entry.id   e775509d5be17c2bb42475a31e573ed1
#
_cell.length_a   1.000
_cell.length_b   1.000
_cell.length_c   1.000
_cell.angle_alpha   90.00
_cell.angle_beta   90.00
_cell.angle_gamma   90.00
#
_symmetry.space_group_name_H-M   'P 1'
#
loop_
_entity.id
_entity.type
_entity.pdbx_description
1 polymer ?
#
loop_
_entity_poly.entity_id
_entity_poly.type
_entity_poly.pdbx_seq_one_letter_code
_entity_poly.pdbx_strand_id
1 'polypeptide(L)'
;MAVYVADPALDVRQHEYEMVWVIQPEASEERIEDLKSRISQVIQREGGHISTIDVWGKRTLAYPIKKYFEGYYLLYHFEMDPEGTDELERLIRFTEDIIRHLVIRLDE
;
A
#
# COMPACT_ATOMS: atom_id res chain seq x y z
N MET A 1 31.28 19.40 -0.48
CA MET A 1 30.91 18.87 -0.53
C MET A 1 29.90 18.45 -0.93
N ALA A 2 29.39 18.55 -1.23
CA ALA A 2 28.35 18.16 -1.57
C ALA A 2 28.06 17.03 -1.98
N VAL A 3 28.52 16.40 -1.88
CA VAL A 3 28.50 15.43 -2.19
C VAL A 3 27.67 14.46 -1.88
N TYR A 4 27.06 14.49 -1.04
CA TYR A 4 26.19 13.52 -0.62
C TYR A 4 25.04 13.26 -1.54
N VAL A 5 24.76 14.17 -2.34
CA VAL A 5 23.62 13.99 -3.20
C VAL A 5 23.81 12.93 -4.22
N ALA A 6 25.00 12.48 -4.42
CA ALA A 6 25.21 11.48 -5.43
C ALA A 6 24.82 10.07 -5.00
N ASP A 7 24.46 9.88 -3.76
CA ASP A 7 24.14 8.55 -3.27
C ASP A 7 22.63 8.36 -3.22
N PRO A 8 22.05 7.61 -4.16
CA PRO A 8 20.62 7.39 -4.15
C PRO A 8 20.12 6.62 -2.93
N ALA A 9 21.00 5.90 -2.26
CA ALA A 9 20.59 5.21 -1.05
C ALA A 9 20.31 6.18 0.09
N LEU A 10 20.76 7.41 -0.05
CA LEU A 10 20.52 8.43 0.95
C LEU A 10 19.53 9.48 0.48
N ASP A 11 18.64 9.08 -0.42
CA ASP A 11 17.65 10.02 -0.94
C ASP A 11 16.71 10.42 0.17
N VAL A 12 16.85 11.66 0.64
CA VAL A 12 16.07 12.13 1.76
C VAL A 12 14.62 12.41 1.42
N ARG A 13 14.27 12.34 0.15
CA ARG A 13 12.88 12.51 -0.24
C ARG A 13 12.05 11.26 -0.03
N GLN A 14 12.69 10.10 0.07
CA GLN A 14 11.95 8.86 0.28
C GLN A 14 11.74 8.62 1.76
N HIS A 15 10.53 8.23 2.09
CA HIS A 15 10.15 7.92 3.46
C HIS A 15 9.63 6.50 3.53
N GLU A 16 9.69 5.93 4.71
CA GLU A 16 9.16 4.60 4.95
C GLU A 16 7.71 4.67 5.35
N TYR A 17 6.92 3.79 4.78
CA TYR A 17 5.49 3.72 5.06
C TYR A 17 5.06 2.31 5.37
N GLU A 18 4.03 2.24 6.17
CA GLU A 18 3.31 1.00 6.43
C GLU A 18 1.89 1.21 5.94
N MET A 19 1.38 0.27 5.16
CA MET A 19 0.01 0.36 4.67
C MET A 19 -0.73 -0.92 4.96
N VAL A 20 -1.82 -0.79 5.72
CA VAL A 20 -2.77 -1.88 5.90
C VAL A 20 -3.91 -1.61 4.93
N TRP A 21 -4.26 -2.60 4.13
CA TRP A 21 -5.40 -2.44 3.23
C TRP A 21 -6.21 -3.72 3.20
N VAL A 22 -7.48 -3.56 2.95
CA VAL A 22 -8.45 -4.62 3.09
C VAL A 22 -9.26 -4.72 1.83
N ILE A 23 -9.29 -5.92 1.25
CA ILE A 23 -10.08 -6.23 0.07
C ILE A 23 -11.37 -6.88 0.54
N GLN A 24 -12.49 -6.57 -0.11
CA GLN A 24 -13.77 -7.16 0.25
C GLN A 24 -13.69 -8.70 0.12
N PRO A 25 -14.43 -9.43 0.96
CA PRO A 25 -14.15 -10.86 1.15
C PRO A 25 -14.57 -11.76 0.02
N GLU A 26 -15.34 -11.27 -0.94
CA GLU A 26 -15.84 -12.09 -2.04
C GLU A 26 -14.92 -12.04 -3.26
N ALA A 27 -13.81 -11.30 -3.19
CA ALA A 27 -12.89 -11.20 -4.31
C ALA A 27 -12.23 -12.55 -4.57
N SER A 28 -12.10 -12.90 -5.84
CA SER A 28 -11.42 -14.13 -6.23
C SER A 28 -9.92 -14.00 -6.01
N GLU A 29 -9.22 -15.12 -6.00
CA GLU A 29 -7.77 -15.09 -5.90
C GLU A 29 -7.14 -14.32 -7.06
N GLU A 30 -7.70 -14.45 -8.25
CA GLU A 30 -7.21 -13.69 -9.41
C GLU A 30 -7.35 -12.19 -9.18
N ARG A 31 -8.48 -11.79 -8.62
CA ARG A 31 -8.71 -10.37 -8.35
C ARG A 31 -7.77 -9.84 -7.30
N ILE A 32 -7.52 -10.64 -6.25
CA ILE A 32 -6.59 -10.26 -5.20
C ILE A 32 -5.19 -10.06 -5.79
N GLU A 33 -4.74 -10.99 -6.63
CA GLU A 33 -3.43 -10.86 -7.25
C GLU A 33 -3.37 -9.67 -8.19
N ASP A 34 -4.44 -9.39 -8.90
CA ASP A 34 -4.50 -8.23 -9.77
C ASP A 34 -4.36 -6.94 -8.97
N LEU A 35 -5.05 -6.84 -7.85
CA LEU A 35 -4.97 -5.66 -7.00
C LEU A 35 -3.59 -5.49 -6.41
N LYS A 36 -2.97 -6.58 -5.96
CA LYS A 36 -1.61 -6.55 -5.44
C LYS A 36 -0.65 -6.05 -6.51
N SER A 37 -0.84 -6.53 -7.74
CA SER A 37 0.01 -6.12 -8.85
C SER A 37 -0.14 -4.63 -9.15
N ARG A 38 -1.37 -4.12 -9.13
CA ARG A 38 -1.62 -2.71 -9.40
C ARG A 38 -0.99 -1.80 -8.34
N ILE A 39 -1.12 -2.21 -7.08
CA ILE A 39 -0.51 -1.46 -5.98
C ILE A 39 1.01 -1.44 -6.16
N SER A 40 1.60 -2.58 -6.44
CA SER A 40 3.05 -2.68 -6.62
C SER A 40 3.53 -1.84 -7.79
N GLN A 41 2.77 -1.83 -8.88
CA GLN A 41 3.13 -1.05 -10.07
C GLN A 41 3.13 0.44 -9.78
N VAL A 42 2.15 0.92 -9.03
CA VAL A 42 2.10 2.33 -8.70
C VAL A 42 3.31 2.71 -7.85
N ILE A 43 3.60 1.92 -6.83
CA ILE A 43 4.73 2.20 -5.96
C ILE A 43 6.02 2.25 -6.77
N GLN A 44 6.23 1.29 -7.65
CA GLN A 44 7.45 1.24 -8.45
C GLN A 44 7.52 2.37 -9.46
N ARG A 45 6.39 2.67 -10.09
CA ARG A 45 6.35 3.75 -11.11
C ARG A 45 6.65 5.10 -10.48
N GLU A 46 6.27 5.29 -9.22
CA GLU A 46 6.54 6.53 -8.51
C GLU A 46 7.91 6.55 -7.84
N GLY A 47 8.76 5.61 -8.20
CA GLY A 47 10.12 5.60 -7.70
C GLY A 47 10.33 4.92 -6.37
N GLY A 48 9.30 4.29 -5.83
CA GLY A 48 9.41 3.61 -4.56
C GLY A 48 9.74 2.15 -4.72
N HIS A 49 9.87 1.49 -3.59
CA HIS A 49 10.01 0.05 -3.62
C HIS A 49 9.43 -0.59 -2.36
N ILE A 50 8.95 -1.81 -2.53
CA ILE A 50 8.30 -2.55 -1.46
C ILE A 50 9.34 -3.36 -0.72
N SER A 51 9.42 -3.18 0.60
CA SER A 51 10.34 -3.95 1.44
C SER A 51 9.74 -5.29 1.82
N THR A 52 8.49 -5.30 2.27
CA THR A 52 7.84 -6.54 2.69
C THR A 52 6.36 -6.50 2.34
N ILE A 53 5.82 -7.67 2.09
CA ILE A 53 4.39 -7.89 1.92
C ILE A 53 4.00 -8.99 2.88
N ASP A 54 3.04 -8.71 3.74
CA ASP A 54 2.55 -9.67 4.69
C ASP A 54 1.06 -9.89 4.45
N VAL A 55 0.71 -11.09 4.07
CA VAL A 55 -0.68 -11.43 3.77
C VAL A 55 -1.31 -12.03 5.01
N TRP A 56 -2.22 -11.30 5.61
CA TRP A 56 -2.89 -11.79 6.81
C TRP A 56 -4.10 -12.66 6.49
N GLY A 57 -4.65 -12.49 5.29
CA GLY A 57 -5.78 -13.28 4.88
C GLY A 57 -7.10 -12.75 5.39
N LYS A 58 -8.10 -13.61 5.34
CA LYS A 58 -9.47 -13.21 5.68
C LYS A 58 -9.62 -13.08 7.19
N ARG A 59 -10.17 -11.98 7.64
CA ARG A 59 -10.37 -11.68 9.05
C ARG A 59 -11.72 -11.04 9.27
N THR A 60 -12.28 -11.27 10.46
CA THR A 60 -13.52 -10.62 10.86
C THR A 60 -13.24 -9.16 11.17
N LEU A 61 -14.10 -8.28 10.68
CA LEU A 61 -13.99 -6.85 10.96
C LEU A 61 -14.57 -6.53 12.32
N ALA A 62 -14.01 -5.51 12.98
CA ALA A 62 -14.52 -5.07 14.28
C ALA A 62 -15.93 -4.51 14.15
N TYR A 63 -16.26 -3.96 12.99
CA TYR A 63 -17.60 -3.47 12.67
C TYR A 63 -17.77 -3.60 11.15
N PRO A 64 -19.02 -3.66 10.68
CA PRO A 64 -19.24 -3.81 9.24
C PRO A 64 -18.71 -2.61 8.46
N ILE A 65 -18.10 -2.89 7.30
CA ILE A 65 -17.67 -1.86 6.37
C ILE A 65 -18.33 -2.15 5.05
N LYS A 66 -19.10 -1.21 4.53
CA LYS A 66 -19.80 -1.36 3.25
C LYS A 66 -20.58 -2.67 3.18
N LYS A 67 -21.25 -3.03 4.25
CA LYS A 67 -22.05 -4.26 4.39
C LYS A 67 -21.23 -5.54 4.58
N TYR A 68 -19.92 -5.47 4.57
CA TYR A 68 -19.09 -6.67 4.76
C TYR A 68 -18.74 -6.82 6.22
N PHE A 69 -18.73 -8.06 6.70
CA PHE A 69 -18.35 -8.38 8.07
C PHE A 69 -16.96 -8.96 8.15
N GLU A 70 -16.37 -9.26 7.01
CA GLU A 70 -15.02 -9.80 6.90
C GLU A 70 -14.27 -9.05 5.83
N GLY A 71 -12.95 -9.17 5.84
CA GLY A 71 -12.12 -8.61 4.80
C GLY A 71 -10.83 -9.38 4.65
N TYR A 72 -10.20 -9.24 3.51
CA TYR A 72 -8.92 -9.86 3.23
C TYR A 72 -7.84 -8.82 3.48
N TYR A 73 -7.01 -9.05 4.48
CA TYR A 73 -6.05 -8.08 5.00
C TYR A 73 -4.66 -8.29 4.42
N LEU A 74 -4.03 -7.19 4.02
CA LEU A 74 -2.64 -7.19 3.58
C LEU A 74 -1.91 -6.06 4.28
N LEU A 75 -0.65 -6.31 4.63
CA LEU A 75 0.22 -5.31 5.24
C LEU A 75 1.44 -5.16 4.37
N TYR A 76 1.68 -3.94 3.90
CA TYR A 76 2.83 -3.62 3.06
C TYR A 76 3.75 -2.67 3.79
N HIS A 77 5.04 -2.90 3.68
CA HIS A 77 6.05 -1.90 4.05
C HIS A 77 6.76 -1.47 2.77
N PHE A 78 6.88 -0.20 2.57
CA PHE A 78 7.50 0.31 1.36
C PHE A 78 8.14 1.66 1.61
N GLU A 79 9.03 2.04 0.71
CA GLU A 79 9.64 3.36 0.69
C GLU A 79 9.16 4.09 -0.54
N MET A 80 8.92 5.39 -0.41
CA MET A 80 8.37 6.15 -1.52
C MET A 80 8.53 7.64 -1.23
N ASP A 81 8.64 8.41 -2.29
CA ASP A 81 8.58 9.86 -2.20
C ASP A 81 7.16 10.24 -1.75
N PRO A 82 7.03 11.15 -0.79
CA PRO A 82 5.68 11.55 -0.34
C PRO A 82 4.77 12.02 -1.46
N GLU A 83 5.31 12.62 -2.49
CA GLU A 83 4.48 13.07 -3.61
C GLU A 83 3.87 11.90 -4.36
N GLY A 84 4.54 10.76 -4.36
CA GLY A 84 4.02 9.59 -5.05
C GLY A 84 2.85 8.94 -4.33
N THR A 85 2.67 9.22 -3.05
CA THR A 85 1.58 8.62 -2.30
C THR A 85 0.22 9.08 -2.78
N ASP A 86 0.14 10.24 -3.42
CA ASP A 86 -1.13 10.72 -3.96
C ASP A 86 -1.66 9.78 -5.03
N GLU A 87 -0.79 9.29 -5.90
CA GLU A 87 -1.22 8.37 -6.94
C GLU A 87 -1.65 7.03 -6.35
N LEU A 88 -0.95 6.57 -5.32
CA LEU A 88 -1.31 5.34 -4.64
C LEU A 88 -2.69 5.48 -3.99
N GLU A 89 -2.91 6.55 -3.27
CA GLU A 89 -4.19 6.77 -2.61
C GLU A 89 -5.32 6.94 -3.63
N ARG A 90 -5.01 7.55 -4.77
CA ARG A 90 -5.99 7.71 -5.82
C ARG A 90 -6.42 6.36 -6.37
N LEU A 91 -5.48 5.47 -6.64
CA LEU A 91 -5.80 4.14 -7.11
C LEU A 91 -6.68 3.42 -6.10
N ILE A 92 -6.32 3.49 -4.83
CA ILE A 92 -7.08 2.81 -3.77
C ILE A 92 -8.48 3.38 -3.69
N ARG A 93 -8.61 4.70 -3.74
CA ARG A 93 -9.91 5.36 -3.59
C ARG A 93 -10.85 4.99 -4.73
N PHE A 94 -10.32 4.78 -5.93
CA PHE A 94 -11.16 4.44 -7.08
C PHE A 94 -11.31 2.94 -7.30
N THR A 95 -10.81 2.12 -6.39
CA THR A 95 -10.93 0.67 -6.50
C THR A 95 -11.96 0.18 -5.49
N GLU A 96 -13.15 -0.15 -5.97
CA GLU A 96 -14.26 -0.48 -5.08
C GLU A 96 -14.02 -1.71 -4.24
N ASP A 97 -13.22 -2.64 -4.73
CA ASP A 97 -12.94 -3.87 -3.99
C ASP A 97 -12.06 -3.62 -2.76
N ILE A 98 -11.40 -2.48 -2.70
CA ILE A 98 -10.62 -2.12 -1.52
C ILE A 98 -11.54 -1.33 -0.60
N ILE A 99 -11.93 -1.95 0.52
CA ILE A 99 -12.96 -1.37 1.38
C ILE A 99 -12.38 -0.54 2.50
N ARG A 100 -11.08 -0.66 2.76
CA ARG A 100 -10.44 0.14 3.80
C ARG A 100 -8.95 0.17 3.56
N HIS A 101 -8.32 1.28 3.91
CA HIS A 101 -6.87 1.37 3.89
C HIS A 101 -6.38 2.37 4.92
N LEU A 102 -5.16 2.20 5.36
CA LEU A 102 -4.51 3.12 6.28
C LEU A 102 -3.03 3.15 5.95
N VAL A 103 -2.53 4.33 5.64
CA VAL A 103 -1.12 4.53 5.35
C VAL A 103 -0.50 5.32 6.49
N ILE A 104 0.55 4.78 7.07
CA ILE A 104 1.25 5.41 8.19
C ILE A 104 2.70 5.63 7.79
N ARG A 105 3.20 6.84 8.03
CA ARG A 105 4.60 7.12 7.81
C ARG A 105 5.38 6.65 9.04
N LEU A 106 6.41 5.84 8.81
CA LEU A 106 7.17 5.21 9.89
C LEU A 106 8.35 6.02 10.35
N ASP A 107 8.96 6.81 9.45
CA ASP A 107 10.10 7.63 9.85
C ASP A 107 9.62 9.03 10.21
N GLU A 108 10.46 9.72 10.91
CA GLU A 108 10.12 11.08 11.33
C GLU A 108 10.66 12.12 10.38
#